data_94e28b2fdfba721cb575c225988fe150
#
_entry.id   94e28b2fdfba721cb575c225988fe150
#
_cell.length_a   1.000
_cell.length_b   1.000
_cell.length_c   1.000
_cell.angle_alpha   90.00
_cell.angle_beta   90.00
_cell.angle_gamma   90.00
#
_symmetry.space_group_name_H-M   'P 1'
#
loop_
_entity.id
_entity.type
_entity.pdbx_description
1 polymer ?
#
loop_
_entity_poly.entity_id
_entity_poly.type
_entity_poly.pdbx_seq_one_letter_code
_entity_poly.pdbx_strand_id
1 'polypeptide(L)'
;MVRLGARHTEGEEQDDVFLRERGLAAVIGEVTRLGLTASRRLQLAAEASGVPTLALRRWWTVAERDLTGLPTAAATRWRIAPQASPAPPVPGLGRARWQVDLLRCRGGEPRSWILEACDATGRLALPDPDHRDQAPVRRAAGW
;
A
#
# COMPACT_ATOMS: atom_id res chain seq x y z
N MET A 1 13.87 11.89 -3.85
CA MET A 1 12.86 11.26 -2.97
C MET A 1 12.61 12.22 -1.81
N VAL A 2 11.52 12.94 -1.83
CA VAL A 2 11.14 13.88 -0.76
C VAL A 2 10.17 13.14 0.15
N ARG A 3 10.54 12.97 1.42
CA ARG A 3 9.68 12.40 2.46
C ARG A 3 9.05 13.56 3.22
N LEU A 4 7.77 13.83 2.99
CA LEU A 4 7.01 14.74 3.82
C LEU A 4 6.38 13.96 4.97
N GLY A 5 6.84 14.24 6.17
CA GLY A 5 6.20 13.83 7.40
C GLY A 5 5.39 15.01 7.93
N ALA A 6 4.13 15.08 7.60
CA ALA A 6 3.20 15.99 8.25
C ALA A 6 2.15 15.19 9.01
N ARG A 7 2.12 15.35 10.32
CA ARG A 7 0.97 14.97 11.14
C ARG A 7 0.03 16.17 11.09
N HIS A 8 -1.07 16.06 10.34
CA HIS A 8 -2.34 16.75 10.54
C HIS A 8 -3.16 16.77 9.25
N THR A 9 -4.44 17.04 9.38
CA THR A 9 -5.48 17.21 8.35
C THR A 9 -5.15 18.23 7.23
N GLU A 10 -4.03 18.92 7.31
CA GLU A 10 -3.50 19.85 6.29
C GLU A 10 -2.75 19.15 5.14
N GLY A 11 -2.48 17.84 5.25
CA GLY A 11 -1.68 17.11 4.26
C GLY A 11 -2.35 16.96 2.89
N GLU A 12 -3.68 16.93 2.83
CA GLU A 12 -4.41 16.73 1.57
C GLU A 12 -4.27 17.94 0.62
N GLU A 13 -4.23 19.13 1.16
CA GLU A 13 -4.11 20.36 0.37
C GLU A 13 -2.67 20.63 -0.06
N GLN A 14 -1.72 20.19 0.74
CA GLN A 14 -0.29 20.33 0.48
C GLN A 14 0.19 19.36 -0.59
N ASP A 15 -0.35 18.13 -0.65
CA ASP A 15 -0.03 17.14 -1.69
C ASP A 15 -0.45 17.62 -3.09
N ASP A 16 -1.57 18.35 -3.22
CA ASP A 16 -2.02 18.95 -4.48
C ASP A 16 -1.05 20.01 -5.02
N VAL A 17 -0.36 20.74 -4.14
CA VAL A 17 0.62 21.78 -4.53
C VAL A 17 1.88 21.13 -5.09
N PHE A 18 2.39 20.07 -4.44
CA PHE A 18 3.59 19.37 -4.90
C PHE A 18 3.42 18.70 -6.26
N LEU A 19 2.22 18.21 -6.58
CA LEU A 19 1.94 17.61 -7.88
C LEU A 19 2.03 18.59 -9.05
N ARG A 20 2.04 19.90 -8.79
CA ARG A 20 2.20 20.93 -9.82
C ARG A 20 3.65 21.29 -10.11
N GLU A 21 4.58 20.87 -9.24
CA GLU A 21 6.01 21.10 -9.42
C GLU A 21 6.57 20.16 -10.50
N ARG A 22 7.25 20.75 -11.49
CA ARG A 22 7.94 20.01 -12.54
C ARG A 22 9.23 19.39 -11.98
N GLY A 23 9.48 18.12 -12.28
CA GLY A 23 10.71 17.43 -11.89
C GLY A 23 10.57 16.43 -10.72
N LEU A 24 9.37 16.22 -10.19
CA LEU A 24 9.12 15.17 -9.22
C LEU A 24 8.93 13.82 -9.92
N ALA A 25 9.60 12.79 -9.39
CA ALA A 25 9.43 11.40 -9.86
C ALA A 25 8.17 10.74 -9.28
N ALA A 26 7.79 11.09 -8.07
CA ALA A 26 6.59 10.62 -7.39
C ALA A 26 6.28 11.49 -6.17
N VAL A 27 5.02 11.51 -5.75
CA VAL A 27 4.57 12.07 -4.47
C VAL A 27 4.08 10.94 -3.59
N ILE A 28 4.58 10.87 -2.36
CA ILE A 28 4.16 9.88 -1.36
C ILE A 28 3.76 10.64 -0.10
N GLY A 29 2.47 10.58 0.25
CA GLY A 29 1.91 11.23 1.43
C GLY A 29 1.31 10.22 2.40
N GLU A 30 1.41 10.48 3.71
CA GLU A 30 0.70 9.71 4.72
C GLU A 30 -0.57 10.45 5.13
N VAL A 31 -1.71 9.75 5.05
CA VAL A 31 -3.02 10.32 5.32
C VAL A 31 -3.75 9.52 6.41
N THR A 32 -4.49 10.19 7.26
CA THR A 32 -5.38 9.55 8.26
C THR A 32 -6.69 9.11 7.62
N ARG A 33 -7.27 9.97 6.80
CA ARG A 33 -8.48 9.71 6.04
C ARG A 33 -8.31 10.30 4.64
N LEU A 34 -8.80 9.59 3.65
CA LEU A 34 -8.84 10.07 2.27
C LEU A 34 -10.26 9.88 1.75
N GLY A 35 -11.04 10.94 1.73
CA GLY A 35 -12.40 10.94 1.21
C GLY A 35 -12.45 10.95 -0.31
N LEU A 36 -13.64 10.73 -0.88
CA LEU A 36 -13.83 10.66 -2.33
C LEU A 36 -13.42 11.96 -3.04
N THR A 37 -13.81 13.11 -2.49
CA THR A 37 -13.51 14.42 -3.09
C THR A 37 -12.00 14.69 -3.12
N ALA A 38 -11.31 14.53 -1.99
CA ALA A 38 -9.86 14.74 -1.90
C ALA A 38 -9.11 13.76 -2.80
N SER A 39 -9.46 12.47 -2.77
CA SER A 39 -8.83 11.48 -3.66
C SER A 39 -9.08 11.75 -5.14
N ARG A 40 -10.23 12.34 -5.50
CA ARG A 40 -10.53 12.74 -6.88
C ARG A 40 -9.64 13.93 -7.32
N ARG A 41 -9.43 14.89 -6.44
CA ARG A 41 -8.51 16.03 -6.70
C ARG A 41 -7.08 15.53 -6.91
N LEU A 42 -6.58 14.68 -6.02
CA LEU A 42 -5.26 14.05 -6.15
C LEU A 42 -5.12 13.26 -7.45
N GLN A 43 -6.13 12.49 -7.83
CA GLN A 43 -6.12 11.75 -9.09
C GLN A 43 -6.01 12.69 -10.30
N LEU A 44 -6.82 13.75 -10.35
CA LEU A 44 -6.81 14.71 -11.45
C LEU A 44 -5.47 15.46 -11.52
N ALA A 45 -4.89 15.82 -10.38
CA ALA A 45 -3.60 16.47 -10.32
C ALA A 45 -2.47 15.52 -10.78
N ALA A 46 -2.51 14.25 -10.38
CA ALA A 46 -1.56 13.23 -10.84
C ALA A 46 -1.68 12.96 -12.35
N GLU A 47 -2.90 12.88 -12.88
CA GLU A 47 -3.15 12.71 -14.32
C GLU A 47 -2.65 13.93 -15.13
N ALA A 48 -2.88 15.14 -14.63
CA ALA A 48 -2.46 16.37 -15.29
C ALA A 48 -0.94 16.58 -15.26
N SER A 49 -0.27 16.19 -14.18
CA SER A 49 1.19 16.34 -14.02
C SER A 49 1.99 15.17 -14.58
N GLY A 50 1.38 13.99 -14.73
CA GLY A 50 2.07 12.75 -15.04
C GLY A 50 2.88 12.19 -13.85
N VAL A 51 2.74 12.75 -12.63
CA VAL A 51 3.48 12.36 -11.44
C VAL A 51 2.66 11.33 -10.63
N PRO A 52 3.15 10.10 -10.46
CA PRO A 52 2.46 9.09 -9.67
C PRO A 52 2.36 9.51 -8.20
N THR A 53 1.18 9.32 -7.63
CA THR A 53 0.89 9.68 -6.24
C THR A 53 0.48 8.45 -5.43
N LEU A 54 1.12 8.26 -4.28
CA LEU A 54 0.83 7.20 -3.32
C LEU A 54 0.34 7.81 -2.01
N ALA A 55 -0.91 7.56 -1.67
CA ALA A 55 -1.45 7.89 -0.35
C ALA A 55 -1.29 6.67 0.56
N LEU A 56 -0.45 6.81 1.59
CA LEU A 56 -0.21 5.78 2.59
C LEU A 56 -1.14 6.01 3.78
N ARG A 57 -1.82 4.95 4.20
CA ARG A 57 -2.62 4.96 5.40
C ARG A 57 -2.20 3.82 6.31
N ARG A 58 -1.84 4.16 7.53
CA ARG A 58 -1.58 3.18 8.59
C ARG A 58 -2.78 3.10 9.52
N TRP A 59 -3.01 1.94 10.07
CA TRP A 59 -4.01 1.71 11.11
C TRP A 59 -3.35 0.99 12.30
N TRP A 60 -3.73 1.38 13.48
CA TRP A 60 -3.21 0.82 14.73
C TRP A 60 -4.29 0.05 15.49
N THR A 61 -5.55 0.26 15.14
CA THR A 61 -6.71 -0.37 15.76
C THR A 61 -7.60 -1.04 14.72
N VAL A 62 -8.43 -1.98 15.18
CA VAL A 62 -9.42 -2.65 14.32
C VAL A 62 -10.43 -1.64 13.75
N ALA A 63 -10.88 -0.67 14.58
CA ALA A 63 -11.81 0.36 14.15
C ALA A 63 -11.24 1.24 13.02
N GLU A 64 -9.95 1.57 13.09
CA GLU A 64 -9.28 2.30 11.99
C GLU A 64 -9.15 1.46 10.73
N ARG A 65 -8.96 0.15 10.87
CA ARG A 65 -8.94 -0.79 9.73
C ARG A 65 -10.26 -0.77 8.97
N ASP A 66 -11.39 -0.73 9.66
CA ASP A 66 -12.72 -0.78 9.06
C ASP A 66 -13.03 0.45 8.19
N LEU A 67 -12.33 1.57 8.42
CA LEU A 67 -12.40 2.74 7.53
C LEU A 67 -11.76 2.49 6.15
N THR A 68 -11.15 1.33 5.90
CA THR A 68 -10.57 0.99 4.57
C THR A 68 -11.64 0.85 3.50
N GLY A 69 -12.90 0.61 3.87
CA GLY A 69 -14.04 0.53 2.96
C GLY A 69 -14.50 1.86 2.34
N LEU A 70 -13.98 3.01 2.83
CA LEU A 70 -14.37 4.31 2.29
C LEU A 70 -14.04 4.41 0.79
N PRO A 71 -15.00 4.89 -0.03
CA PRO A 71 -14.77 5.04 -1.46
C PRO A 71 -13.69 6.10 -1.73
N THR A 72 -12.80 5.78 -2.65
CA THR A 72 -11.77 6.72 -3.14
C THR A 72 -11.70 6.65 -4.66
N ALA A 73 -11.17 7.68 -5.29
CA ALA A 73 -10.93 7.73 -6.73
C ALA A 73 -9.62 7.06 -7.16
N ALA A 74 -8.83 6.51 -6.23
CA ALA A 74 -7.55 5.87 -6.54
C ALA A 74 -7.69 4.78 -7.61
N ALA A 75 -6.75 4.72 -8.54
CA ALA A 75 -6.72 3.72 -9.61
C ALA A 75 -6.49 2.31 -9.06
N THR A 76 -5.63 2.20 -8.04
CA THR A 76 -5.37 0.95 -7.33
C THR A 76 -5.49 1.16 -5.83
N ARG A 77 -5.87 0.11 -5.11
CA ARG A 77 -5.89 0.09 -3.66
C ARG A 77 -5.21 -1.18 -3.17
N TRP A 78 -4.24 -1.00 -2.31
CA TRP A 78 -3.45 -2.08 -1.75
C TRP A 78 -3.63 -2.16 -0.24
N ARG A 79 -3.58 -3.38 0.28
CA ARG A 79 -3.46 -3.66 1.70
C ARG A 79 -2.20 -4.49 1.92
N ILE A 80 -1.37 -4.09 2.87
CA ILE A 80 -0.14 -4.78 3.22
C ILE A 80 -0.20 -5.07 4.71
N ALA A 81 -0.05 -6.33 5.08
CA ALA A 81 -0.06 -6.79 6.47
C ALA A 81 1.13 -7.73 6.72
N PRO A 82 1.70 -7.71 7.92
CA PRO A 82 2.74 -8.66 8.27
C PRO A 82 2.17 -10.09 8.28
N GLN A 83 3.00 -11.04 7.85
CA GLN A 83 2.73 -12.46 7.84
C GLN A 83 3.80 -13.18 8.68
N ALA A 84 3.42 -14.28 9.33
CA ALA A 84 4.39 -15.11 10.04
C ALA A 84 5.47 -15.62 9.08
N SER A 85 6.73 -15.48 9.47
CA SER A 85 7.87 -16.04 8.75
C SER A 85 8.08 -17.48 9.18
N PRO A 86 8.47 -18.39 8.26
CA PRO A 86 8.85 -19.75 8.64
C PRO A 86 10.11 -19.70 9.52
N ALA A 87 10.22 -20.68 10.40
CA ALA A 87 11.44 -20.87 11.16
C ALA A 87 12.61 -21.17 10.21
N PRO A 88 13.72 -20.46 10.30
CA PRO A 88 14.89 -20.78 9.50
C PRO A 88 15.48 -22.14 9.92
N PRO A 89 16.16 -22.84 9.03
CA PRO A 89 16.77 -24.16 9.32
C PRO A 89 17.92 -24.08 10.34
N VAL A 90 18.41 -22.87 10.58
CA VAL A 90 19.45 -22.58 11.60
C VAL A 90 18.90 -21.51 12.57
N PRO A 91 19.36 -21.49 13.84
CA PRO A 91 18.93 -20.46 14.80
C PRO A 91 19.18 -19.05 14.24
N GLY A 92 18.13 -18.23 14.18
CA GLY A 92 18.19 -16.88 13.65
C GLY A 92 16.83 -16.31 13.33
N LEU A 93 16.82 -15.11 12.75
CA LEU A 93 15.59 -14.45 12.27
C LEU A 93 15.38 -14.84 10.80
N GLY A 94 14.19 -15.38 10.49
CA GLY A 94 13.74 -15.60 9.12
C GLY A 94 13.51 -14.27 8.39
N ARG A 95 13.42 -14.32 7.06
CA ARG A 95 13.00 -13.16 6.25
C ARG A 95 11.58 -12.77 6.60
N ALA A 96 11.33 -11.48 6.80
CA ALA A 96 10.00 -10.99 7.02
C ALA A 96 9.10 -11.32 5.83
N ARG A 97 7.84 -11.68 6.09
CA ARG A 97 6.81 -11.94 5.07
C ARG A 97 5.67 -10.96 5.21
N TRP A 98 5.07 -10.64 4.07
CA TRP A 98 3.91 -9.77 3.99
C TRP A 98 2.81 -10.41 3.15
N GLN A 99 1.59 -10.32 3.66
CA GLN A 99 0.39 -10.47 2.86
C GLN A 99 0.18 -9.16 2.09
N VAL A 100 0.15 -9.23 0.78
CA VAL A 100 -0.07 -8.09 -0.11
C VAL A 100 -1.33 -8.35 -0.91
N ASP A 101 -2.36 -7.55 -0.67
CA ASP A 101 -3.65 -7.66 -1.34
C ASP A 101 -3.88 -6.44 -2.24
N LEU A 102 -4.08 -6.67 -3.51
CA LEU A 102 -4.66 -5.69 -4.42
C LEU A 102 -6.17 -5.74 -4.27
N LEU A 103 -6.72 -4.83 -3.45
CA LEU A 103 -8.15 -4.79 -3.15
C LEU A 103 -8.98 -4.21 -4.31
N ARG A 104 -8.36 -3.34 -5.10
CA ARG A 104 -8.97 -2.70 -6.26
C ARG A 104 -7.91 -2.39 -7.31
N CYS A 105 -8.26 -2.63 -8.56
CA CYS A 105 -7.50 -2.19 -9.73
C CYS A 105 -8.46 -1.72 -10.82
N ARG A 106 -8.28 -0.50 -11.32
CA ARG A 106 -9.08 0.00 -12.45
C ARG A 106 -8.70 -0.79 -13.71
N GLY A 107 -9.65 -1.51 -14.29
CA GLY A 107 -9.43 -2.35 -15.46
C GLY A 107 -8.75 -3.69 -15.18
N GLY A 108 -8.65 -4.11 -13.91
CA GLY A 108 -8.12 -5.41 -13.50
C GLY A 108 -8.91 -6.01 -12.34
N GLU A 109 -8.52 -7.22 -11.96
CA GLU A 109 -9.15 -7.95 -10.86
C GLU A 109 -8.34 -7.87 -9.56
N PRO A 110 -9.00 -7.94 -8.39
CA PRO A 110 -8.34 -8.09 -7.10
C PRO A 110 -7.48 -9.34 -7.07
N ARG A 111 -6.30 -9.25 -6.42
CA ARG A 111 -5.36 -10.35 -6.27
C ARG A 111 -4.66 -10.29 -4.92
N SER A 112 -4.11 -11.41 -4.49
CA SER A 112 -3.38 -11.52 -3.23
C SER A 112 -2.08 -12.30 -3.45
N TRP A 113 -1.04 -11.87 -2.74
CA TRP A 113 0.26 -12.54 -2.75
C TRP A 113 0.83 -12.57 -1.33
N ILE A 114 1.66 -13.57 -1.08
CA ILE A 114 2.60 -13.55 0.03
C ILE A 114 3.96 -13.17 -0.57
N LEU A 115 4.61 -12.16 -0.01
CA LEU A 115 5.92 -11.70 -0.46
C LEU A 115 6.91 -11.82 0.69
N GLU A 116 8.14 -12.21 0.36
CA GLU A 116 9.28 -12.12 1.28
C GLU A 116 9.97 -10.75 1.16
N ALA A 117 10.49 -10.28 2.28
CA ALA A 117 11.23 -9.03 2.35
C ALA A 117 12.38 -8.99 1.34
N CYS A 118 12.73 -7.77 0.97
CA CYS A 118 13.79 -7.50 0.02
C CYS A 118 15.08 -8.23 0.39
N ASP A 119 15.71 -8.81 -0.61
CA ASP A 119 17.09 -9.27 -0.53
C ASP A 119 18.09 -8.11 -0.50
N ALA A 120 19.38 -8.43 -0.51
CA ALA A 120 20.45 -7.42 -0.53
C ALA A 120 20.40 -6.50 -1.77
N THR A 121 19.69 -6.91 -2.83
CA THR A 121 19.50 -6.11 -4.06
C THR A 121 18.23 -5.25 -4.03
N GLY A 122 17.46 -5.31 -2.94
CA GLY A 122 16.21 -4.56 -2.78
C GLY A 122 15.01 -5.18 -3.49
N ARG A 123 15.09 -6.43 -3.94
CA ARG A 123 14.00 -7.13 -4.63
C ARG A 123 13.15 -7.92 -3.66
N LEU A 124 11.83 -7.80 -3.82
CA LEU A 124 10.87 -8.68 -3.17
C LEU A 124 10.85 -10.04 -3.88
N ALA A 125 10.70 -11.11 -3.10
CA ALA A 125 10.60 -12.45 -3.63
C ALA A 125 9.23 -13.07 -3.36
N LEU A 126 8.79 -13.96 -4.22
CA LEU A 126 7.72 -14.90 -3.90
C LEU A 126 8.34 -16.02 -3.06
N PRO A 127 7.67 -16.48 -1.98
CA PRO A 127 8.13 -17.63 -1.23
C PRO A 127 8.27 -18.84 -2.14
N ASP A 128 9.30 -19.67 -1.91
CA ASP A 128 9.48 -20.91 -2.61
C ASP A 128 8.28 -21.83 -2.31
N PRO A 129 7.57 -22.36 -3.34
CA PRO A 129 6.43 -23.26 -3.15
C PRO A 129 6.81 -24.59 -2.47
N ASP A 130 8.08 -24.99 -2.50
CA ASP A 130 8.58 -26.19 -1.81
C ASP A 130 8.77 -25.99 -0.29
N HIS A 131 8.75 -24.75 0.19
CA HIS A 131 8.65 -24.49 1.62
C HIS A 131 7.20 -24.67 2.06
N ARG A 132 6.89 -25.83 2.65
CA ARG A 132 5.57 -26.28 3.13
C ARG A 132 4.98 -25.35 4.18
N ASP A 133 4.44 -24.23 3.71
CA ASP A 133 3.61 -23.34 4.53
C ASP A 133 2.39 -22.88 3.70
N GLN A 134 1.58 -23.87 3.31
CA GLN A 134 0.25 -23.59 2.77
C GLN A 134 -0.71 -23.34 3.93
N ALA A 135 -0.62 -22.18 4.55
CA ALA A 135 -1.80 -21.66 5.22
C ALA A 135 -2.83 -21.29 4.14
N PRO A 136 -4.07 -21.80 4.22
CA PRO A 136 -5.07 -21.52 3.19
C PRO A 136 -5.30 -20.02 3.10
N VAL A 137 -5.17 -19.49 1.90
CA VAL A 137 -5.59 -18.12 1.57
C VAL A 137 -7.07 -18.01 1.94
N ARG A 138 -7.40 -17.40 3.08
CA ARG A 138 -8.78 -17.07 3.40
C ARG A 138 -9.23 -16.06 2.35
N ARG A 139 -10.03 -16.51 1.39
CA ARG A 139 -10.80 -15.63 0.53
C ARG A 139 -11.57 -14.71 1.47
N ALA A 140 -11.29 -13.41 1.41
CA ALA A 140 -12.12 -12.44 2.08
C ALA A 140 -13.55 -12.66 1.54
N ALA A 141 -14.45 -13.04 2.46
CA ALA A 141 -15.86 -13.13 2.13
C ALA A 141 -16.28 -11.77 1.56
N GLY A 142 -16.99 -11.82 0.43
CA GLY A 142 -17.36 -10.63 -0.32
C GLY A 142 -18.12 -9.61 0.53
N TRP A 143 -17.91 -8.38 0.16
CA TRP A 143 -18.68 -7.21 0.57
C TRP A 143 -19.60 -6.81 -0.57
#